data_d7fead89face4e022c15d1d49136e9a6
#
_entry.id   d7fead89face4e022c15d1d49136e9a6
#
_cell.length_a   1.000
_cell.length_b   1.000
_cell.length_c   1.000
_cell.angle_alpha   90.00
_cell.angle_beta   90.00
_cell.angle_gamma   90.00
#
_symmetry.space_group_name_H-M   'P 1'
#
loop_
_entity.id
_entity.type
_entity.pdbx_description
1 polymer ?
#
loop_
_entity_poly.entity_id
_entity_poly.type
_entity_poly.pdbx_seq_one_letter_code
_entity_poly.pdbx_strand_id
1 'polypeptide(L)' 'MKKIQVLRAGIAEHSHISDIMIKMQQKRINDEIIDSIILVEHPEVVTIGPKANREGVTVSEDYKQIVVDRGGGITWHGP' A
#
# COMPACT_ATOMS: atom_id res chain seq x y z
N MET A 1 5.12 7.68 -27.49
CA MET A 1 5.03 6.41 -26.73
C MET A 1 5.11 6.71 -25.26
N LYS A 2 4.15 6.23 -24.48
CA LYS A 2 4.20 6.36 -23.02
C LYS A 2 5.28 5.44 -22.46
N LYS A 3 6.06 5.94 -21.55
CA LYS A 3 7.05 5.17 -20.80
C LYS A 3 6.51 4.90 -19.40
N ILE A 4 6.80 3.71 -18.89
CA ILE A 4 6.47 3.30 -17.53
C ILE A 4 7.75 2.77 -16.89
N GLN A 5 8.06 3.26 -15.67
CA GLN A 5 9.15 2.65 -14.92
C GLN A 5 8.62 1.54 -14.01
N VAL A 6 9.40 0.50 -13.84
CA VAL A 6 9.08 -0.61 -12.96
C VAL A 6 10.13 -0.68 -11.86
N LEU A 7 9.67 -0.60 -10.62
CA LEU A 7 10.54 -0.68 -9.44
C LEU A 7 10.31 -2.02 -8.77
N ARG A 8 11.38 -2.76 -8.53
CA ARG A 8 11.33 -4.06 -7.85
C ARG A 8 11.82 -3.88 -6.43
N ALA A 9 10.90 -3.88 -5.49
CA ALA A 9 11.20 -3.61 -4.08
C ALA A 9 11.49 -4.87 -3.24
N GLY A 10 11.27 -6.07 -3.84
CA GLY A 10 11.46 -7.32 -3.09
C GLY A 10 10.45 -7.46 -1.96
N ILE A 11 10.90 -7.89 -0.80
CA ILE A 11 10.07 -8.00 0.40
C ILE A 11 10.25 -6.73 1.22
N ALA A 12 9.15 -6.03 1.49
CA ALA A 12 9.18 -4.78 2.25
C ALA A 12 7.92 -4.60 3.07
N GLU A 13 8.05 -3.95 4.23
CA GLU A 13 6.91 -3.63 5.08
C GLU A 13 5.90 -2.75 4.34
N HIS A 14 4.62 -3.03 4.56
CA HIS A 14 3.53 -2.31 3.90
C HIS A 14 3.59 -0.80 4.19
N SER A 15 3.84 -0.42 5.43
CA SER A 15 3.94 0.99 5.83
C SER A 15 5.08 1.72 5.12
N HIS A 16 6.22 1.05 4.94
CA HIS A 16 7.37 1.62 4.23
C HIS A 16 7.03 1.88 2.76
N ILE A 17 6.39 0.93 2.10
CA ILE A 17 5.97 1.07 0.70
C ILE A 17 4.88 2.15 0.57
N SER A 18 3.95 2.24 1.52
CA SER A 18 2.93 3.29 1.52
C SER A 18 3.55 4.68 1.56
N ASP A 19 4.58 4.89 2.37
CA ASP A 19 5.30 6.18 2.42
C ASP A 19 5.98 6.49 1.09
N ILE A 20 6.60 5.50 0.47
CA ILE A 20 7.22 5.65 -0.85
C ILE A 20 6.17 6.00 -1.89
N MET A 21 5.03 5.33 -1.89
CA MET A 21 3.94 5.59 -2.84
C MET A 21 3.41 7.02 -2.72
N ILE A 22 3.26 7.53 -1.51
CA ILE A 22 2.82 8.91 -1.29
C ILE A 22 3.81 9.90 -1.90
N LYS A 23 5.09 9.69 -1.67
CA LYS A 23 6.15 10.55 -2.23
C LYS A 23 6.17 10.48 -3.76
N MET A 24 6.04 9.29 -4.33
CA MET A 24 6.01 9.10 -5.77
C MET A 24 4.76 9.73 -6.39
N GLN A 25 3.62 9.65 -5.72
CA GLN A 25 2.39 10.29 -6.16
C GLN A 25 2.56 11.81 -6.27
N GLN A 26 3.18 12.43 -5.28
CA GLN A 26 3.47 13.87 -5.31
C GLN A 26 4.39 14.22 -6.49
N LYS A 27 5.43 13.44 -6.69
CA LYS A 27 6.34 13.65 -7.82
C LYS A 27 5.64 13.48 -9.17
N ARG A 28 4.73 12.52 -9.27
CA ARG A 28 3.98 12.31 -10.52
C ARG A 28 3.01 13.45 -10.79
N ILE A 29 2.34 13.96 -9.76
CA ILE A 29 1.45 15.12 -9.87
C ILE A 29 2.23 16.34 -10.37
N ASN A 30 3.46 16.50 -9.92
CA ASN A 30 4.34 17.62 -10.31
C ASN A 30 5.11 17.36 -11.60
N ASP A 31 4.82 16.28 -12.32
CA ASP A 31 5.52 15.85 -13.55
C ASP A 31 7.04 15.65 -13.37
N GLU A 32 7.47 15.30 -12.16
CA GLU A 32 8.88 15.03 -11.87
C GLU A 32 9.30 13.61 -12.23
N ILE A 33 8.36 12.68 -12.33
CA ILE A 33 8.61 11.29 -12.72
C ILE A 33 7.54 10.80 -13.71
N ILE A 34 7.87 9.75 -14.45
CA ILE A 34 6.94 9.06 -15.33
C ILE A 34 6.04 8.12 -14.53
N ASP A 35 5.01 7.58 -15.18
CA ASP A 35 4.16 6.56 -14.59
C ASP A 35 5.02 5.41 -14.06
N SER A 36 4.66 4.86 -12.90
CA SER A 36 5.48 3.89 -12.20
C SER A 36 4.66 2.72 -11.67
N ILE A 37 5.26 1.54 -11.70
CA ILE A 37 4.72 0.33 -11.09
C ILE A 37 5.73 -0.16 -10.06
N ILE A 38 5.25 -0.46 -8.86
CA ILE A 38 6.08 -1.05 -7.80
C ILE A 38 5.68 -2.51 -7.65
N LEU A 39 6.62 -3.41 -7.88
CA LEU A 39 6.46 -4.83 -7.63
C LEU A 39 7.04 -5.14 -6.26
N VAL A 40 6.19 -5.57 -5.33
CA VAL A 40 6.60 -5.76 -3.93
C VAL A 40 5.84 -6.93 -3.31
N GLU A 41 6.53 -7.66 -2.43
CA GLU A 41 5.93 -8.61 -1.52
C GLU A 41 6.02 -8.04 -0.10
N HIS A 42 5.00 -8.29 0.70
CA HIS A 42 4.98 -7.84 2.10
C HIS A 42 5.12 -9.02 3.05
N PRO A 43 5.74 -8.83 4.23
CA PRO A 43 5.46 -9.71 5.35
C PRO A 43 3.96 -9.70 5.63
N GLU A 44 3.44 -10.79 6.18
CA GLU A 44 2.00 -10.90 6.42
C GLU A 44 1.46 -9.70 7.21
N VAL A 45 0.44 -9.06 6.66
CA VAL A 45 -0.21 -7.91 7.27
C VAL A 45 -1.66 -7.81 6.78
N VAL A 46 -2.55 -7.38 7.64
CA VAL A 46 -3.94 -7.09 7.29
C VAL A 46 -4.15 -5.59 7.32
N THR A 47 -4.64 -5.03 6.22
CA THR A 47 -5.00 -3.60 6.19
C THR A 47 -6.49 -3.44 6.43
N ILE A 48 -6.83 -2.39 7.18
CA ILE A 48 -8.22 -2.05 7.53
C ILE A 48 -8.53 -0.71 6.89
N GLY A 49 -9.42 -0.73 5.89
CA GLY A 49 -9.84 0.48 5.18
C GLY A 49 -10.79 1.34 6.00
N PRO A 50 -11.06 2.57 5.53
CA PRO A 50 -11.87 3.54 6.29
C PRO A 50 -13.27 3.04 6.63
N LYS A 51 -13.94 2.37 5.70
CA LYS A 51 -15.30 1.86 5.92
C LYS A 51 -15.33 0.80 7.01
N ALA A 52 -14.44 -0.20 6.92
CA ALA A 52 -14.34 -1.27 7.92
C ALA A 52 -13.96 -0.72 9.28
N ASN A 53 -13.06 0.27 9.32
CA ASN A 53 -12.65 0.91 10.57
C ASN A 53 -13.82 1.66 11.23
N ARG A 54 -14.61 2.40 10.45
CA ARG A 54 -15.80 3.11 10.95
C ARG A 54 -16.87 2.15 11.46
N GLU A 55 -17.03 1.01 10.82
CA GLU A 55 -18.02 0.00 11.19
C GLU A 55 -17.57 -0.85 12.38
N GLY A 56 -16.34 -0.65 12.86
CA GLY A 56 -15.80 -1.40 14.00
C GLY A 56 -15.54 -2.87 13.70
N VAL A 57 -15.28 -3.19 12.43
CA VAL A 57 -14.93 -4.57 12.06
C VAL A 57 -13.61 -4.96 12.71
N THR A 58 -13.56 -6.12 13.34
CA THR A 58 -12.38 -6.61 14.04
C THR A 58 -11.75 -7.76 13.28
N VAL A 59 -10.43 -7.88 13.42
CA VAL A 59 -9.61 -8.96 12.87
C VAL A 59 -8.92 -9.68 14.02
N SER A 60 -8.65 -10.97 13.87
CA SER A 60 -7.93 -11.73 14.88
C SER A 60 -6.60 -11.08 15.24
N GLU A 61 -6.27 -11.09 16.53
CA GLU A 61 -4.99 -10.55 17.03
C GLU A 61 -3.77 -11.30 16.53
N ASP A 62 -3.97 -12.48 15.94
CA ASP A 62 -2.88 -13.26 15.35
C ASP A 62 -2.23 -12.60 14.13
N TYR A 63 -2.88 -11.58 13.57
CA TYR A 63 -2.40 -10.87 12.40
C TYR A 63 -1.92 -9.47 12.75
N LYS A 64 -0.79 -9.06 12.17
CA LYS A 64 -0.39 -7.66 12.21
C LYS A 64 -1.42 -6.85 11.42
N GLN A 65 -1.87 -5.75 12.00
CA GLN A 65 -2.95 -4.93 11.45
C GLN A 65 -2.49 -3.49 11.26
N ILE A 66 -2.90 -2.89 10.14
CA ILE A 66 -2.63 -1.48 9.83
C ILE A 66 -3.93 -0.84 9.35
N VAL A 67 -4.31 0.27 9.95
CA VAL A 67 -5.42 1.09 9.46
C VAL A 67 -4.89 1.97 8.34
N VAL A 68 -5.59 1.96 7.20
CA VAL A 68 -5.20 2.73 6.02
C VAL A 68 -6.32 3.70 5.63
N ASP A 69 -5.98 4.72 4.86
CA ASP A 69 -6.90 5.81 4.49
C ASP A 69 -7.57 5.62 3.13
N ARG A 70 -7.40 4.47 2.52
CA ARG A 70 -7.92 4.16 1.18
C ARG A 70 -8.48 2.74 1.13
N GLY A 71 -9.27 2.48 0.08
CA GLY A 71 -10.05 1.26 -0.01
C GLY A 71 -11.22 1.31 0.97
N GLY A 72 -11.89 0.22 1.22
CA GLY A 72 -13.07 0.20 2.08
C GLY A 72 -13.09 -0.92 3.09
N GLY A 73 -12.60 -2.09 2.70
CA GLY A 73 -12.70 -3.32 3.45
C GLY A 73 -11.42 -3.71 4.17
N ILE A 74 -11.35 -5.00 4.46
CA ILE A 74 -10.20 -5.64 5.08
C ILE A 74 -9.49 -6.45 4.02
N THR A 75 -8.18 -6.30 3.92
CA THR A 75 -7.36 -7.01 2.91
C THR A 75 -6.15 -7.63 3.57
N TRP A 76 -5.93 -8.91 3.28
CA TRP A 76 -4.71 -9.61 3.66
C TRP A 76 -3.65 -9.39 2.59
N HIS A 77 -2.42 -9.15 3.05
CA HIS A 77 -1.23 -9.05 2.20
C HIS A 77 -0.17 -10.02 2.72
N GLY A 78 0.61 -10.59 1.82
CA GLY A 78 1.65 -11.52 2.21
C GLY A 78 2.64 -11.75 1.07
N PRO A 79 3.57 -12.67 1.29
CA PRO A 79 4.52 -13.08 0.26
C PRO A 79 3.84 -13.67 -0.96
#